data_e81f9b69df74c623666f4804eb98d042
#
_entry.id   e81f9b69df74c623666f4804eb98d042
#
_cell.length_a   1.000
_cell.length_b   1.000
_cell.length_c   1.000
_cell.angle_alpha   90.00
_cell.angle_beta   90.00
_cell.angle_gamma   90.00
#
_symmetry.space_group_name_H-M   'P 1'
#
loop_
_entity.id
_entity.type
_entity.pdbx_description
1 polymer ?
#
loop_
_entity_poly.entity_id
_entity_poly.type
_entity_poly.pdbx_seq_one_letter_code
_entity_poly.pdbx_strand_id
1 'polypeptide(L)'
;MSIRIGILGYGNLGRGVECAIKHNQDLELVAVFTRRAPETVKILTETATVYSVNDAEKMKDKIDVLIICGGSATDLPKQTPEYAKMFNVIDSFDTHARIPEHFDSVDAAAKESGHIGIISVGWDPGMFSLNRLYANAILTNGKDYTFWGKGVSQGHSDAVRRIKGVKDAKQYTIPVEAALEAVRNGENPDLTTRQKHTRECFVVAEEGADLAQIENDIKTMPNYFSDYDTTVHFISEEELKRDHSGIPHGGFVIRSGKTGWNDENNHVIEYSLKLDSNPEFTSSVLVAYARAAYRMNKEGQSGAKTVFDVAPAYLCAADGAELRKHLL
;
A
#
# COMPACT_ATOMS: atom_id res chain seq x y z
N MET A 1 -11.10 -8.12 25.77
CA MET A 1 -9.69 -7.61 25.85
C MET A 1 -9.35 -7.05 24.50
N SER A 2 -8.81 -5.84 24.45
CA SER A 2 -8.34 -5.22 23.20
C SER A 2 -7.07 -5.89 22.72
N ILE A 3 -6.86 -5.93 21.42
CA ILE A 3 -5.63 -6.39 20.77
C ILE A 3 -4.60 -5.25 20.90
N ARG A 4 -3.45 -5.54 21.51
CA ARG A 4 -2.40 -4.55 21.79
C ARG A 4 -1.51 -4.38 20.57
N ILE A 5 -1.51 -3.19 19.99
CA ILE A 5 -0.78 -2.85 18.77
C ILE A 5 0.46 -2.01 19.10
N GLY A 6 1.58 -2.39 18.50
CA GLY A 6 2.77 -1.56 18.38
C GLY A 6 2.93 -1.02 16.95
N ILE A 7 3.51 0.16 16.82
CA ILE A 7 3.87 0.77 15.51
C ILE A 7 5.38 0.90 15.44
N LEU A 8 6.01 0.35 14.39
CA LEU A 8 7.42 0.55 14.11
C LEU A 8 7.59 1.54 12.96
N GLY A 9 8.07 2.75 13.26
CA GLY A 9 8.19 3.86 12.32
C GLY A 9 6.97 4.80 12.34
N TYR A 10 7.23 6.09 12.57
CA TYR A 10 6.18 7.10 12.71
C TYR A 10 6.33 8.21 11.66
N GLY A 11 6.20 7.80 10.40
CA GLY A 11 6.04 8.65 9.23
C GLY A 11 4.55 8.82 8.85
N ASN A 12 4.25 9.09 7.58
CA ASN A 12 2.86 9.23 7.11
C ASN A 12 2.04 7.95 7.37
N LEU A 13 2.63 6.79 7.10
CA LEU A 13 1.96 5.51 7.31
C LEU A 13 1.73 5.24 8.81
N GLY A 14 2.73 5.42 9.66
CA GLY A 14 2.58 5.19 11.11
C GLY A 14 1.57 6.13 11.77
N ARG A 15 1.49 7.39 11.33
CA ARG A 15 0.43 8.33 11.77
C ARG A 15 -0.94 7.86 11.32
N GLY A 16 -1.05 7.39 10.08
CA GLY A 16 -2.29 6.82 9.57
C GLY A 16 -2.74 5.59 10.37
N VAL A 17 -1.80 4.70 10.77
CA VAL A 17 -2.10 3.54 11.62
C VAL A 17 -2.65 3.98 12.99
N GLU A 18 -2.06 4.98 13.63
CA GLU A 18 -2.58 5.54 14.87
C GLU A 18 -4.00 6.07 14.69
N CYS A 19 -4.26 6.84 13.63
CA CYS A 19 -5.60 7.35 13.32
C CYS A 19 -6.60 6.21 13.05
N ALA A 20 -6.18 5.16 12.32
CA ALA A 20 -7.03 4.01 12.03
C ALA A 20 -7.39 3.22 13.30
N ILE A 21 -6.44 3.02 14.22
CA ILE A 21 -6.70 2.34 15.51
C ILE A 21 -7.77 3.07 16.31
N LYS A 22 -7.80 4.41 16.32
CA LYS A 22 -8.82 5.20 17.02
C LYS A 22 -10.26 4.83 16.62
N HIS A 23 -10.46 4.37 15.40
CA HIS A 23 -11.78 3.97 14.89
C HIS A 23 -12.09 2.47 15.07
N ASN A 24 -11.19 1.71 15.73
CA ASN A 24 -11.32 0.28 15.95
C ASN A 24 -11.31 -0.03 17.46
N GLN A 25 -12.48 -0.16 18.08
CA GLN A 25 -12.65 -0.29 19.54
C GLN A 25 -12.07 -1.58 20.13
N ASP A 26 -11.81 -2.58 19.31
CA ASP A 26 -11.19 -3.85 19.68
C ASP A 26 -9.66 -3.82 19.62
N LEU A 27 -9.07 -2.68 19.22
CA LEU A 27 -7.63 -2.48 19.11
C LEU A 27 -7.17 -1.36 20.04
N GLU A 28 -5.96 -1.49 20.59
CA GLU A 28 -5.34 -0.52 21.47
C GLU A 28 -3.90 -0.25 21.04
N LEU A 29 -3.56 1.03 20.81
CA LEU A 29 -2.17 1.44 20.58
C LEU A 29 -1.45 1.51 21.92
N VAL A 30 -0.39 0.71 22.10
CA VAL A 30 0.40 0.68 23.35
C VAL A 30 1.81 1.25 23.19
N ALA A 31 2.40 1.17 22.00
CA ALA A 31 3.76 1.64 21.77
C ALA A 31 3.99 2.13 20.34
N VAL A 32 4.83 3.15 20.23
CA VAL A 32 5.39 3.62 18.95
C VAL A 32 6.91 3.57 19.02
N PHE A 33 7.54 2.87 18.08
CA PHE A 33 9.00 2.76 18.02
C PHE A 33 9.57 3.66 16.94
N THR A 34 10.64 4.38 17.25
CA THR A 34 11.26 5.35 16.34
C THR A 34 12.78 5.29 16.37
N ARG A 35 13.42 5.58 15.24
CA ARG A 35 14.88 5.80 15.14
C ARG A 35 15.29 7.21 15.55
N ARG A 36 14.33 8.14 15.57
CA ARG A 36 14.54 9.52 16.08
C ARG A 36 14.57 9.49 17.61
N ALA A 37 15.04 10.56 18.24
CA ALA A 37 14.91 10.73 19.68
C ALA A 37 13.42 10.68 20.07
N PRO A 38 12.99 9.77 20.96
CA PRO A 38 11.58 9.54 21.26
C PRO A 38 10.82 10.80 21.69
N GLU A 39 11.46 11.68 22.43
CA GLU A 39 10.92 12.96 22.89
C GLU A 39 10.60 13.95 21.78
N THR A 40 11.15 13.74 20.58
CA THR A 40 10.87 14.60 19.41
C THR A 40 9.64 14.12 18.62
N VAL A 41 9.12 12.94 18.93
CA VAL A 41 7.98 12.35 18.23
C VAL A 41 6.71 12.59 19.02
N LYS A 42 5.80 13.35 18.45
CA LYS A 42 4.49 13.64 19.06
C LYS A 42 3.45 12.71 18.47
N ILE A 43 2.86 11.89 19.30
CA ILE A 43 1.71 11.03 18.99
C ILE A 43 0.42 11.67 19.53
N LEU A 44 -0.73 11.22 19.06
CA LEU A 44 -2.05 11.71 19.44
C LEU A 44 -2.70 10.89 20.56
N THR A 45 -2.29 9.62 20.70
CA THR A 45 -2.83 8.66 21.66
C THR A 45 -2.14 8.84 23.02
N GLU A 46 -2.80 9.47 23.96
CA GLU A 46 -2.24 9.81 25.29
C GLU A 46 -1.84 8.58 26.14
N THR A 47 -2.49 7.43 25.90
CA THR A 47 -2.22 6.17 26.62
C THR A 47 -1.03 5.39 26.08
N ALA A 48 -0.54 5.74 24.88
CA ALA A 48 0.60 5.08 24.27
C ALA A 48 1.92 5.81 24.60
N THR A 49 3.02 5.08 24.50
CA THR A 49 4.35 5.65 24.76
C THR A 49 5.26 5.49 23.56
N VAL A 50 6.08 6.50 23.31
CA VAL A 50 7.12 6.47 22.25
C VAL A 50 8.41 5.92 22.82
N TYR A 51 8.99 4.94 22.14
CA TYR A 51 10.25 4.27 22.52
C TYR A 51 11.28 4.35 21.40
N SER A 52 12.54 4.16 21.74
CA SER A 52 13.56 3.85 20.74
C SER A 52 13.28 2.49 20.10
N VAL A 53 13.64 2.32 18.83
CA VAL A 53 13.57 1.01 18.14
C VAL A 53 14.38 -0.07 18.89
N ASN A 54 15.42 0.32 19.62
CA ASN A 54 16.26 -0.59 20.40
C ASN A 54 15.56 -1.16 21.64
N ASP A 55 14.43 -0.61 22.03
CA ASP A 55 13.64 -1.07 23.18
C ASP A 55 12.51 -2.03 22.80
N ALA A 56 12.33 -2.32 21.50
CA ALA A 56 11.22 -3.13 21.02
C ALA A 56 11.18 -4.52 21.68
N GLU A 57 12.32 -5.19 21.82
CA GLU A 57 12.41 -6.50 22.44
C GLU A 57 11.88 -6.53 23.90
N LYS A 58 12.04 -5.43 24.65
CA LYS A 58 11.54 -5.31 26.04
C LYS A 58 10.01 -5.25 26.10
N MET A 59 9.36 -5.08 24.97
CA MET A 59 7.91 -4.93 24.85
C MET A 59 7.20 -6.18 24.28
N LYS A 60 7.93 -7.28 24.03
CA LYS A 60 7.39 -8.48 23.38
C LYS A 60 6.16 -9.08 24.09
N ASP A 61 6.11 -9.01 25.41
CA ASP A 61 4.97 -9.53 26.19
C ASP A 61 3.81 -8.52 26.31
N LYS A 62 4.00 -7.28 25.84
CA LYS A 62 3.02 -6.19 25.94
C LYS A 62 2.35 -5.85 24.61
N ILE A 63 2.83 -6.40 23.50
CA ILE A 63 2.34 -6.16 22.14
C ILE A 63 1.90 -7.49 21.53
N ASP A 64 0.68 -7.53 21.03
CA ASP A 64 0.14 -8.70 20.34
C ASP A 64 0.50 -8.71 18.85
N VAL A 65 0.51 -7.52 18.22
CA VAL A 65 0.87 -7.34 16.81
C VAL A 65 1.66 -6.05 16.62
N LEU A 66 2.75 -6.12 15.88
CA LEU A 66 3.57 -4.99 15.48
C LEU A 66 3.33 -4.63 14.02
N ILE A 67 2.85 -3.41 13.74
CA ILE A 67 2.69 -2.89 12.38
C ILE A 67 3.96 -2.16 11.99
N ILE A 68 4.63 -2.63 10.92
CA ILE A 68 5.91 -2.12 10.47
C ILE A 68 5.71 -1.09 9.36
N CYS A 69 6.00 0.16 9.65
CA CYS A 69 5.76 1.32 8.78
C CYS A 69 7.06 1.91 8.20
N GLY A 70 8.06 1.04 7.99
CA GLY A 70 9.34 1.39 7.35
C GLY A 70 9.22 1.58 5.84
N GLY A 71 10.30 2.09 5.21
CA GLY A 71 10.38 2.20 3.76
C GLY A 71 10.42 0.83 3.07
N SER A 72 9.54 0.62 2.11
CA SER A 72 9.35 -0.68 1.45
C SER A 72 10.64 -1.21 0.83
N ALA A 73 11.36 -0.40 0.05
CA ALA A 73 12.57 -0.84 -0.64
C ALA A 73 13.80 -0.98 0.28
N THR A 74 13.85 -0.26 1.40
CA THR A 74 15.07 -0.10 2.21
C THR A 74 14.99 -0.70 3.60
N ASP A 75 13.85 -0.54 4.27
CA ASP A 75 13.68 -0.93 5.67
C ASP A 75 13.01 -2.32 5.81
N LEU A 76 11.87 -2.53 5.16
CA LEU A 76 11.03 -3.72 5.33
C LEU A 76 11.77 -5.05 5.05
N PRO A 77 12.64 -5.17 4.04
CA PRO A 77 13.36 -6.42 3.79
C PRO A 77 14.21 -6.92 4.98
N LYS A 78 14.59 -6.00 5.86
CA LYS A 78 15.37 -6.32 7.06
C LYS A 78 14.50 -6.35 8.30
N GLN A 79 13.64 -5.34 8.47
CA GLN A 79 12.83 -5.17 9.66
C GLN A 79 11.77 -6.27 9.81
N THR A 80 11.04 -6.61 8.74
CA THR A 80 9.94 -7.57 8.88
C THR A 80 10.42 -8.95 9.36
N PRO A 81 11.43 -9.60 8.78
CA PRO A 81 11.93 -10.88 9.31
C PRO A 81 12.60 -10.74 10.68
N GLU A 82 13.25 -9.62 10.99
CA GLU A 82 13.84 -9.38 12.31
C GLU A 82 12.77 -9.35 13.41
N TYR A 83 11.72 -8.55 13.20
CA TYR A 83 10.66 -8.39 14.20
C TYR A 83 9.66 -9.55 14.22
N ALA A 84 9.54 -10.34 13.15
CA ALA A 84 8.75 -11.56 13.13
C ALA A 84 9.26 -12.63 14.12
N LYS A 85 10.53 -12.54 14.54
CA LYS A 85 11.08 -13.40 15.60
C LYS A 85 10.54 -13.08 17.00
N MET A 86 9.89 -11.93 17.19
CA MET A 86 9.47 -11.44 18.50
C MET A 86 7.98 -11.11 18.58
N PHE A 87 7.34 -10.86 17.45
CA PHE A 87 5.94 -10.39 17.34
C PHE A 87 5.21 -11.02 16.15
N ASN A 88 3.90 -11.06 16.22
CA ASN A 88 3.13 -11.09 14.99
C ASN A 88 3.34 -9.75 14.27
N VAL A 89 3.62 -9.77 12.97
CA VAL A 89 3.98 -8.57 12.20
C VAL A 89 3.09 -8.37 10.99
N ILE A 90 2.87 -7.10 10.65
CA ILE A 90 2.21 -6.69 9.40
C ILE A 90 3.10 -5.68 8.70
N ASP A 91 3.26 -5.81 7.38
CA ASP A 91 3.95 -4.81 6.56
C ASP A 91 3.21 -4.47 5.26
N SER A 92 3.66 -3.40 4.62
CA SER A 92 3.18 -2.93 3.32
C SER A 92 4.26 -3.03 2.23
N PHE A 93 5.01 -4.13 2.21
CA PHE A 93 6.05 -4.33 1.21
C PHE A 93 5.48 -4.37 -0.21
N ASP A 94 5.92 -3.46 -1.10
CA ASP A 94 5.35 -3.23 -2.43
C ASP A 94 6.35 -3.38 -3.59
N THR A 95 7.56 -3.85 -3.32
CA THR A 95 8.51 -4.17 -4.39
C THR A 95 8.12 -5.51 -5.04
N HIS A 96 7.16 -5.46 -5.96
CA HIS A 96 6.47 -6.62 -6.52
C HIS A 96 7.40 -7.77 -6.95
N ALA A 97 8.50 -7.47 -7.65
CA ALA A 97 9.45 -8.49 -8.12
C ALA A 97 10.17 -9.24 -6.97
N ARG A 98 10.18 -8.68 -5.76
CA ARG A 98 10.88 -9.24 -4.60
C ARG A 98 9.93 -9.79 -3.53
N ILE A 99 8.63 -9.78 -3.77
CA ILE A 99 7.64 -10.33 -2.81
C ILE A 99 7.93 -11.80 -2.48
N PRO A 100 8.25 -12.69 -3.44
CA PRO A 100 8.57 -14.09 -3.11
C PRO A 100 9.77 -14.23 -2.16
N GLU A 101 10.86 -13.53 -2.43
CA GLU A 101 12.06 -13.53 -1.57
C GLU A 101 11.74 -12.99 -0.16
N HIS A 102 10.96 -11.92 -0.08
CA HIS A 102 10.54 -11.33 1.18
C HIS A 102 9.64 -12.29 1.98
N PHE A 103 8.72 -12.97 1.29
CA PHE A 103 7.86 -14.00 1.88
C PHE A 103 8.69 -15.11 2.52
N ASP A 104 9.63 -15.69 1.80
CA ASP A 104 10.46 -16.80 2.30
C ASP A 104 11.27 -16.40 3.55
N SER A 105 11.81 -15.18 3.54
CA SER A 105 12.59 -14.64 4.66
C SER A 105 11.73 -14.44 5.91
N VAL A 106 10.51 -13.90 5.76
CA VAL A 106 9.56 -13.70 6.87
C VAL A 106 8.99 -15.03 7.35
N ASP A 107 8.70 -15.96 6.43
CA ASP A 107 8.17 -17.29 6.76
C ASP A 107 9.11 -18.08 7.66
N ALA A 108 10.40 -18.12 7.30
CA ALA A 108 11.42 -18.77 8.12
C ALA A 108 11.48 -18.20 9.54
N ALA A 109 11.54 -16.86 9.67
CA ALA A 109 11.64 -16.19 10.95
C ALA A 109 10.37 -16.36 11.82
N ALA A 110 9.19 -16.24 11.21
CA ALA A 110 7.92 -16.34 11.90
C ALA A 110 7.61 -17.79 12.35
N LYS A 111 7.95 -18.80 11.53
CA LYS A 111 7.80 -20.21 11.90
C LYS A 111 8.70 -20.60 13.06
N GLU A 112 9.96 -20.17 13.04
CA GLU A 112 10.92 -20.46 14.12
C GLU A 112 10.42 -19.95 15.49
N SER A 113 9.74 -18.82 15.51
CA SER A 113 9.26 -18.16 16.73
C SER A 113 7.78 -18.42 17.07
N GLY A 114 7.04 -19.11 16.20
CA GLY A 114 5.60 -19.37 16.39
C GLY A 114 4.70 -18.15 16.15
N HIS A 115 5.20 -17.11 15.49
CA HIS A 115 4.46 -15.91 15.14
C HIS A 115 3.88 -15.97 13.73
N ILE A 116 3.06 -14.98 13.38
CA ILE A 116 2.54 -14.74 12.02
C ILE A 116 3.15 -13.45 11.46
N GLY A 117 3.60 -13.50 10.20
CA GLY A 117 3.93 -12.31 9.43
C GLY A 117 2.99 -12.18 8.24
N ILE A 118 2.08 -11.19 8.21
CA ILE A 118 1.28 -10.91 7.01
C ILE A 118 1.96 -9.80 6.23
N ILE A 119 2.46 -10.11 5.04
CA ILE A 119 3.26 -9.20 4.23
C ILE A 119 2.47 -8.62 3.05
N SER A 120 3.00 -7.54 2.50
CA SER A 120 2.48 -6.90 1.29
C SER A 120 1.01 -6.49 1.40
N VAL A 121 0.65 -5.94 2.57
CA VAL A 121 -0.69 -5.51 2.90
C VAL A 121 -0.88 -4.03 2.54
N GLY A 122 -1.88 -3.75 1.73
CA GLY A 122 -2.25 -2.42 1.33
C GLY A 122 -3.41 -2.45 0.34
N TRP A 123 -3.52 -1.41 -0.48
CA TRP A 123 -4.53 -1.44 -1.54
C TRP A 123 -3.99 -2.04 -2.85
N ASP A 124 -2.68 -1.85 -3.18
CA ASP A 124 -1.99 -2.56 -4.27
C ASP A 124 -0.46 -2.58 -4.03
N PRO A 125 0.10 -3.72 -3.61
CA PRO A 125 -0.54 -5.01 -3.37
C PRO A 125 -1.51 -5.02 -2.18
N GLY A 126 -2.45 -5.96 -2.18
CA GLY A 126 -3.44 -6.14 -1.13
C GLY A 126 -4.86 -6.24 -1.68
N MET A 127 -5.68 -5.19 -1.52
CA MET A 127 -7.09 -5.22 -1.94
C MET A 127 -7.24 -5.44 -3.46
N PHE A 128 -6.45 -4.78 -4.29
CA PHE A 128 -6.45 -5.01 -5.73
C PHE A 128 -5.98 -6.43 -6.08
N SER A 129 -5.03 -6.97 -5.32
CA SER A 129 -4.58 -8.36 -5.49
C SER A 129 -5.70 -9.35 -5.24
N LEU A 130 -6.49 -9.17 -4.17
CA LEU A 130 -7.67 -9.99 -3.88
C LEU A 130 -8.72 -9.87 -4.99
N ASN A 131 -9.00 -8.66 -5.47
CA ASN A 131 -9.99 -8.46 -6.52
C ASN A 131 -9.54 -9.10 -7.84
N ARG A 132 -8.25 -9.05 -8.18
CA ARG A 132 -7.70 -9.80 -9.31
C ARG A 132 -7.88 -11.31 -9.12
N LEU A 133 -7.58 -11.83 -7.93
CA LEU A 133 -7.75 -13.25 -7.62
C LEU A 133 -9.19 -13.71 -7.77
N TYR A 134 -10.15 -13.02 -7.13
CA TYR A 134 -11.57 -13.34 -7.22
C TYR A 134 -12.08 -13.27 -8.67
N ALA A 135 -11.74 -12.22 -9.38
CA ALA A 135 -12.16 -12.03 -10.77
C ALA A 135 -11.61 -13.13 -11.68
N ASN A 136 -10.35 -13.54 -11.50
CA ASN A 136 -9.73 -14.65 -12.24
C ASN A 136 -10.40 -16.00 -11.92
N ALA A 137 -10.70 -16.24 -10.64
CA ALA A 137 -11.32 -17.50 -10.22
C ALA A 137 -12.77 -17.66 -10.73
N ILE A 138 -13.51 -16.54 -10.82
CA ILE A 138 -14.93 -16.53 -11.21
C ILE A 138 -15.10 -16.48 -12.73
N LEU A 139 -14.35 -15.62 -13.41
CA LEU A 139 -14.42 -15.39 -14.86
C LEU A 139 -13.12 -15.89 -15.52
N THR A 140 -12.97 -17.19 -15.62
CA THR A 140 -11.72 -17.84 -16.07
C THR A 140 -11.32 -17.50 -17.50
N ASN A 141 -12.30 -17.40 -18.43
CA ASN A 141 -12.08 -16.95 -19.79
C ASN A 141 -12.13 -15.41 -19.86
N GLY A 142 -11.05 -14.74 -19.45
CA GLY A 142 -11.00 -13.28 -19.43
C GLY A 142 -9.58 -12.74 -19.30
N LYS A 143 -9.47 -11.41 -19.38
CA LYS A 143 -8.22 -10.66 -19.28
C LYS A 143 -8.29 -9.62 -18.18
N ASP A 144 -7.21 -9.49 -17.42
CA ASP A 144 -7.12 -8.52 -16.33
C ASP A 144 -6.45 -7.23 -16.79
N TYR A 145 -7.00 -6.13 -16.29
CA TYR A 145 -6.46 -4.81 -16.47
C TYR A 145 -6.35 -4.11 -15.11
N THR A 146 -5.23 -3.44 -14.89
CA THR A 146 -5.06 -2.53 -13.76
C THR A 146 -4.73 -1.14 -14.29
N PHE A 147 -5.53 -0.17 -13.88
CA PHE A 147 -5.30 1.25 -14.14
C PHE A 147 -5.11 1.96 -12.81
N TRP A 148 -3.95 2.60 -12.63
CA TRP A 148 -3.65 3.39 -11.44
C TRP A 148 -3.91 4.87 -11.68
N GLY A 149 -4.49 5.54 -10.69
CA GLY A 149 -4.69 6.99 -10.72
C GLY A 149 -6.19 7.40 -10.85
N LYS A 150 -6.49 8.68 -10.98
CA LYS A 150 -5.50 9.76 -10.89
C LYS A 150 -4.87 9.79 -9.50
N GLY A 151 -3.53 9.74 -9.39
CA GLY A 151 -2.92 9.69 -8.07
C GLY A 151 -1.43 10.03 -8.03
N VAL A 152 -1.00 10.51 -6.87
CA VAL A 152 0.39 10.88 -6.59
C VAL A 152 1.23 9.63 -6.32
N SER A 153 2.22 9.37 -7.18
CA SER A 153 3.24 8.37 -6.88
C SER A 153 4.38 8.99 -6.08
N GLN A 154 4.55 8.56 -4.84
CA GLN A 154 5.61 9.05 -3.97
C GLN A 154 7.00 8.67 -4.49
N GLY A 155 7.18 7.42 -4.91
CA GLY A 155 8.46 6.94 -5.44
C GLY A 155 8.90 7.68 -6.71
N HIS A 156 7.96 7.96 -7.64
CA HIS A 156 8.26 8.75 -8.84
C HIS A 156 8.53 10.21 -8.49
N SER A 157 7.77 10.80 -7.57
CA SER A 157 8.02 12.15 -7.07
C SER A 157 9.41 12.28 -6.44
N ASP A 158 9.84 11.27 -5.68
CA ASP A 158 11.19 11.21 -5.10
C ASP A 158 12.28 11.09 -6.16
N ALA A 159 12.03 10.33 -7.22
CA ALA A 159 12.97 10.22 -8.34
C ALA A 159 13.16 11.59 -9.04
N VAL A 160 12.09 12.33 -9.28
CA VAL A 160 12.15 13.69 -9.86
C VAL A 160 12.90 14.65 -8.93
N ARG A 161 12.62 14.64 -7.63
CA ARG A 161 13.30 15.50 -6.64
C ARG A 161 14.83 15.29 -6.56
N ARG A 162 15.32 14.15 -7.01
CA ARG A 162 16.77 13.86 -7.05
C ARG A 162 17.48 14.38 -8.28
N ILE A 163 16.76 14.91 -9.27
CA ILE A 163 17.34 15.52 -10.45
C ILE A 163 17.98 16.86 -10.05
N LYS A 164 19.19 17.12 -10.57
CA LYS A 164 19.91 18.37 -10.32
C LYS A 164 19.10 19.56 -10.79
N GLY A 165 18.96 20.58 -9.97
CA GLY A 165 18.19 21.79 -10.26
C GLY A 165 16.69 21.68 -9.94
N VAL A 166 16.24 20.55 -9.38
CA VAL A 166 14.87 20.39 -8.87
C VAL A 166 14.86 20.65 -7.37
N LYS A 167 14.04 21.61 -6.92
CA LYS A 167 13.83 21.94 -5.51
C LYS A 167 12.76 21.06 -4.87
N ASP A 168 11.63 20.87 -5.55
CA ASP A 168 10.54 19.98 -5.14
C ASP A 168 9.73 19.52 -6.36
N ALA A 169 9.00 18.41 -6.21
CA ALA A 169 8.15 17.90 -7.28
C ALA A 169 7.04 16.97 -6.77
N LYS A 170 5.95 16.94 -7.54
CA LYS A 170 4.88 15.94 -7.44
C LYS A 170 4.62 15.32 -8.80
N GLN A 171 4.50 13.99 -8.83
CA GLN A 171 4.16 13.24 -10.03
C GLN A 171 2.82 12.55 -9.87
N TYR A 172 1.99 12.67 -10.90
CA TYR A 172 0.68 12.02 -10.99
C TYR A 172 0.69 10.95 -12.08
N THR A 173 0.17 9.77 -11.73
CA THR A 173 -0.18 8.73 -12.67
C THR A 173 -1.64 8.92 -13.08
N ILE A 174 -1.93 8.89 -14.38
CA ILE A 174 -3.26 9.17 -14.94
C ILE A 174 -3.62 8.06 -15.91
N PRO A 175 -4.76 7.36 -15.72
CA PRO A 175 -5.27 6.42 -16.70
C PRO A 175 -5.57 7.10 -18.05
N VAL A 176 -5.30 6.41 -19.14
CA VAL A 176 -5.75 6.83 -20.46
C VAL A 176 -7.23 6.47 -20.62
N GLU A 177 -8.10 7.47 -20.65
CA GLU A 177 -9.56 7.29 -20.61
C GLU A 177 -10.06 6.38 -21.73
N ALA A 178 -9.57 6.57 -22.97
CA ALA A 178 -9.97 5.73 -24.10
C ALA A 178 -9.64 4.23 -23.88
N ALA A 179 -8.51 3.92 -23.23
CA ALA A 179 -8.14 2.55 -22.92
C ALA A 179 -9.04 1.97 -21.80
N LEU A 180 -9.35 2.80 -20.80
CA LEU A 180 -10.23 2.44 -19.71
C LEU A 180 -11.66 2.13 -20.21
N GLU A 181 -12.22 2.99 -21.05
CA GLU A 181 -13.54 2.81 -21.64
C GLU A 181 -13.61 1.60 -22.58
N ALA A 182 -12.59 1.35 -23.40
CA ALA A 182 -12.53 0.16 -24.24
C ALA A 182 -12.65 -1.13 -23.40
N VAL A 183 -11.93 -1.21 -22.28
CA VAL A 183 -12.00 -2.36 -21.38
C VAL A 183 -13.37 -2.45 -20.71
N ARG A 184 -13.96 -1.35 -20.26
CA ARG A 184 -15.31 -1.30 -19.67
C ARG A 184 -16.39 -1.75 -20.65
N ASN A 185 -16.20 -1.48 -21.93
CA ASN A 185 -17.11 -1.93 -22.98
C ASN A 185 -16.96 -3.42 -23.34
N GLY A 186 -16.07 -4.14 -22.65
CA GLY A 186 -15.86 -5.57 -22.90
C GLY A 186 -14.90 -5.87 -24.05
N GLU A 187 -14.24 -4.86 -24.59
CA GLU A 187 -13.13 -5.03 -25.50
C GLU A 187 -11.92 -5.54 -24.71
N ASN A 188 -11.17 -6.47 -25.26
CA ASN A 188 -10.00 -7.04 -24.60
C ASN A 188 -8.69 -6.62 -25.31
N PRO A 189 -8.35 -5.31 -25.40
CA PRO A 189 -7.19 -4.84 -26.11
C PRO A 189 -5.88 -5.30 -25.47
N ASP A 190 -4.85 -5.48 -26.31
CA ASP A 190 -3.47 -5.58 -25.84
C ASP A 190 -2.91 -4.18 -25.64
N LEU A 191 -2.72 -3.79 -24.41
CA LEU A 191 -2.29 -2.45 -24.02
C LEU A 191 -0.86 -2.44 -23.51
N THR A 192 -0.02 -1.63 -24.10
CA THR A 192 1.30 -1.29 -23.58
C THR A 192 1.17 -0.38 -22.36
N THR A 193 2.26 -0.24 -21.60
CA THR A 193 2.34 0.70 -20.46
C THR A 193 1.92 2.12 -20.84
N ARG A 194 2.42 2.61 -21.98
CA ARG A 194 2.11 3.93 -22.55
C ARG A 194 0.64 4.11 -22.90
N GLN A 195 0.02 3.05 -23.42
CA GLN A 195 -1.40 3.09 -23.77
C GLN A 195 -2.33 3.04 -22.56
N LYS A 196 -1.84 2.56 -21.41
CA LYS A 196 -2.64 2.50 -20.18
C LYS A 196 -2.56 3.76 -19.33
N HIS A 197 -1.40 4.41 -19.29
CA HIS A 197 -1.17 5.54 -18.38
C HIS A 197 -0.32 6.62 -19.01
N THR A 198 -0.64 7.86 -18.64
CA THR A 198 0.22 9.03 -18.82
C THR A 198 0.80 9.48 -17.47
N ARG A 199 1.80 10.36 -17.53
CA ARG A 199 2.45 10.96 -16.37
C ARG A 199 2.34 12.48 -16.44
N GLU A 200 2.00 13.11 -15.32
CA GLU A 200 2.13 14.56 -15.13
C GLU A 200 3.08 14.85 -13.96
N CYS A 201 4.07 15.70 -14.21
CA CYS A 201 5.02 16.15 -13.22
C CYS A 201 4.85 17.64 -12.98
N PHE A 202 4.62 18.04 -11.74
CA PHE A 202 4.62 19.43 -11.30
C PHE A 202 5.94 19.66 -10.56
N VAL A 203 6.78 20.54 -11.10
CA VAL A 203 8.19 20.68 -10.71
C VAL A 203 8.47 22.11 -10.30
N VAL A 204 9.03 22.29 -9.10
CA VAL A 204 9.63 23.54 -8.65
C VAL A 204 11.14 23.46 -8.95
N ALA A 205 11.60 24.26 -9.88
CA ALA A 205 13.03 24.32 -10.22
C ALA A 205 13.78 25.29 -9.30
N GLU A 206 15.09 25.06 -9.12
CA GLU A 206 15.98 26.01 -8.48
C GLU A 206 16.16 27.26 -9.37
N GLU A 207 16.50 28.40 -8.78
CA GLU A 207 16.74 29.63 -9.52
C GLU A 207 17.93 29.46 -10.50
N GLY A 208 17.71 29.81 -11.77
CA GLY A 208 18.70 29.66 -12.83
C GLY A 208 18.93 28.23 -13.33
N ALA A 209 18.13 27.26 -12.92
CA ALA A 209 18.22 25.89 -13.44
C ALA A 209 17.83 25.80 -14.93
N ASP A 210 18.45 24.87 -15.65
CA ASP A 210 18.12 24.58 -17.04
C ASP A 210 16.84 23.74 -17.11
N LEU A 211 15.69 24.40 -17.34
CA LEU A 211 14.38 23.76 -17.39
C LEU A 211 14.28 22.72 -18.51
N ALA A 212 14.91 22.97 -19.67
CA ALA A 212 14.89 22.04 -20.78
C ALA A 212 15.67 20.75 -20.46
N GLN A 213 16.79 20.88 -19.77
CA GLN A 213 17.54 19.73 -19.30
C GLN A 213 16.77 18.93 -18.25
N ILE A 214 16.13 19.59 -17.27
CA ILE A 214 15.30 18.93 -16.26
C ILE A 214 14.15 18.17 -16.92
N GLU A 215 13.45 18.77 -17.85
CA GLU A 215 12.34 18.12 -18.58
C GLU A 215 12.83 16.88 -19.34
N ASN A 216 13.98 16.99 -20.03
CA ASN A 216 14.59 15.88 -20.75
C ASN A 216 14.97 14.75 -19.78
N ASP A 217 15.63 15.06 -18.67
CA ASP A 217 16.07 14.08 -17.67
C ASP A 217 14.88 13.34 -17.05
N ILE A 218 13.76 14.02 -16.82
CA ILE A 218 12.51 13.38 -16.38
C ILE A 218 12.01 12.42 -17.46
N LYS A 219 11.76 12.91 -18.66
CA LYS A 219 11.11 12.13 -19.75
C LYS A 219 11.91 10.90 -20.18
N THR A 220 13.24 10.95 -20.05
CA THR A 220 14.14 9.86 -20.47
C THR A 220 14.57 8.94 -19.33
N MET A 221 14.13 9.20 -18.09
CA MET A 221 14.53 8.43 -16.90
C MET A 221 14.08 6.98 -17.01
N PRO A 222 15.02 6.01 -17.06
CA PRO A 222 14.70 4.60 -17.16
C PRO A 222 13.91 4.09 -15.93
N ASN A 223 13.03 3.14 -16.15
CA ASN A 223 12.18 2.48 -15.13
C ASN A 223 11.11 3.38 -14.48
N TYR A 224 11.12 4.69 -14.74
CA TYR A 224 10.18 5.64 -14.16
C TYR A 224 9.30 6.34 -15.22
N PHE A 225 9.92 6.90 -16.27
CA PHE A 225 9.23 7.78 -17.21
C PHE A 225 9.41 7.42 -18.69
N SER A 226 10.52 6.78 -19.06
CA SER A 226 10.86 6.51 -20.47
C SER A 226 9.79 5.71 -21.24
N ASP A 227 9.01 4.89 -20.53
CA ASP A 227 7.95 4.06 -21.11
C ASP A 227 6.56 4.74 -21.10
N TYR A 228 6.49 6.03 -20.78
CA TYR A 228 5.24 6.78 -20.65
C TYR A 228 5.25 8.08 -21.47
N ASP A 229 4.06 8.54 -21.83
CA ASP A 229 3.87 9.93 -22.26
C ASP A 229 3.85 10.80 -20.99
N THR A 230 4.86 11.68 -20.88
CA THR A 230 5.07 12.49 -19.69
C THR A 230 4.98 13.98 -20.03
N THR A 231 4.14 14.69 -19.30
CA THR A 231 4.04 16.15 -19.33
C THR A 231 4.72 16.72 -18.09
N VAL A 232 5.54 17.76 -18.27
CA VAL A 232 6.22 18.45 -17.18
C VAL A 232 5.74 19.89 -17.11
N HIS A 233 5.25 20.29 -15.93
CA HIS A 233 4.82 21.65 -15.62
C HIS A 233 5.79 22.26 -14.62
N PHE A 234 6.43 23.36 -14.97
CA PHE A 234 7.22 24.15 -14.04
C PHE A 234 6.32 25.16 -13.35
N ILE A 235 6.25 25.08 -12.01
CA ILE A 235 5.37 25.87 -11.16
C ILE A 235 6.12 26.50 -10.00
N SER A 236 5.51 27.46 -9.30
CA SER A 236 6.06 28.03 -8.09
C SER A 236 5.90 27.10 -6.87
N GLU A 237 6.67 27.37 -5.83
CA GLU A 237 6.58 26.63 -4.56
C GLU A 237 5.22 26.86 -3.88
N GLU A 238 4.66 28.06 -4.01
CA GLU A 238 3.33 28.41 -3.52
C GLU A 238 2.23 27.62 -4.24
N GLU A 239 2.32 27.47 -5.55
CA GLU A 239 1.39 26.66 -6.35
C GLU A 239 1.50 25.19 -5.99
N LEU A 240 2.71 24.64 -5.87
CA LEU A 240 2.91 23.25 -5.46
C LEU A 240 2.29 22.99 -4.08
N LYS A 241 2.49 23.89 -3.15
CA LYS A 241 1.95 23.77 -1.79
C LYS A 241 0.43 23.97 -1.73
N ARG A 242 -0.12 24.89 -2.52
CA ARG A 242 -1.57 25.16 -2.55
C ARG A 242 -2.35 24.02 -3.23
N ASP A 243 -1.89 23.57 -4.39
CA ASP A 243 -2.67 22.72 -5.29
C ASP A 243 -2.25 21.25 -5.26
N HIS A 244 -1.05 20.94 -4.75
CA HIS A 244 -0.46 19.60 -4.81
C HIS A 244 0.05 19.08 -3.45
N SER A 245 -0.42 19.65 -2.33
CA SER A 245 0.03 19.22 -0.98
C SER A 245 -0.49 17.84 -0.58
N GLY A 246 -1.64 17.43 -1.10
CA GLY A 246 -2.25 16.14 -0.82
C GLY A 246 -1.50 14.95 -1.43
N ILE A 247 -1.91 13.75 -1.00
CA ILE A 247 -1.41 12.47 -1.53
C ILE A 247 -2.61 11.60 -1.95
N PRO A 248 -3.48 12.09 -2.87
CA PRO A 248 -4.58 11.29 -3.38
C PRO A 248 -4.06 10.17 -4.27
N HIS A 249 -4.78 9.06 -4.31
CA HIS A 249 -4.52 7.97 -5.23
C HIS A 249 -5.78 7.17 -5.52
N GLY A 250 -5.63 5.99 -6.12
CA GLY A 250 -6.68 5.06 -6.43
C GLY A 250 -6.46 4.38 -7.77
N GLY A 251 -7.53 3.88 -8.34
CA GLY A 251 -7.50 3.23 -9.64
C GLY A 251 -8.57 2.17 -9.79
N PHE A 252 -8.36 1.30 -10.77
CA PHE A 252 -9.32 0.29 -11.18
C PHE A 252 -8.62 -1.05 -11.40
N VAL A 253 -9.25 -2.13 -10.92
CA VAL A 253 -8.99 -3.49 -11.38
C VAL A 253 -10.20 -3.93 -12.16
N ILE A 254 -10.01 -4.26 -13.41
CA ILE A 254 -11.08 -4.66 -14.33
C ILE A 254 -10.73 -6.02 -14.91
N ARG A 255 -11.67 -6.95 -14.85
CA ARG A 255 -11.62 -8.17 -15.62
C ARG A 255 -12.73 -8.18 -16.64
N SER A 256 -12.37 -8.28 -17.89
CA SER A 256 -13.28 -8.46 -19.01
C SER A 256 -13.14 -9.88 -19.56
N GLY A 257 -14.25 -10.57 -19.74
CA GLY A 257 -14.23 -11.95 -20.19
C GLY A 257 -15.59 -12.48 -20.62
N LYS A 258 -15.65 -13.76 -20.90
CA LYS A 258 -16.81 -14.39 -21.53
C LYS A 258 -17.26 -15.65 -20.81
N THR A 259 -18.56 -15.95 -20.95
CA THR A 259 -19.17 -17.23 -20.55
C THR A 259 -20.09 -17.72 -21.66
N GLY A 260 -20.63 -18.92 -21.45
CA GLY A 260 -21.43 -19.63 -22.43
C GLY A 260 -20.61 -20.70 -23.15
N TRP A 261 -21.26 -21.66 -23.76
CA TRP A 261 -20.56 -22.77 -24.43
C TRP A 261 -19.73 -22.29 -25.64
N ASN A 262 -20.19 -21.22 -26.31
CA ASN A 262 -19.55 -20.62 -27.46
C ASN A 262 -19.05 -19.19 -27.20
N ASP A 263 -18.79 -18.85 -25.93
CA ASP A 263 -18.34 -17.49 -25.52
C ASP A 263 -19.30 -16.36 -25.91
N GLU A 264 -20.59 -16.65 -25.88
CA GLU A 264 -21.65 -15.75 -26.37
C GLU A 264 -22.01 -14.62 -25.37
N ASN A 265 -21.65 -14.74 -24.09
CA ASN A 265 -21.98 -13.75 -23.06
C ASN A 265 -20.74 -12.98 -22.61
N ASN A 266 -20.78 -11.66 -22.74
CA ASN A 266 -19.69 -10.78 -22.25
C ASN A 266 -19.96 -10.33 -20.82
N HIS A 267 -18.92 -10.31 -20.00
CA HIS A 267 -18.96 -9.84 -18.62
C HIS A 267 -17.79 -8.94 -18.31
N VAL A 268 -18.05 -7.96 -17.46
CA VAL A 268 -17.03 -7.08 -16.88
C VAL A 268 -17.19 -7.06 -15.37
N ILE A 269 -16.11 -7.34 -14.65
CA ILE A 269 -16.02 -7.16 -13.20
C ILE A 269 -15.09 -5.97 -12.97
N GLU A 270 -15.57 -4.92 -12.33
CA GLU A 270 -14.77 -3.75 -12.00
C GLU A 270 -14.78 -3.51 -10.48
N TYR A 271 -13.58 -3.28 -9.96
CA TYR A 271 -13.38 -2.79 -8.61
C TYR A 271 -12.58 -1.50 -8.68
N SER A 272 -13.07 -0.44 -8.04
CA SER A 272 -12.42 0.87 -8.06
C SER A 272 -12.15 1.41 -6.66
N LEU A 273 -11.06 2.17 -6.53
CA LEU A 273 -10.71 2.92 -5.33
C LEU A 273 -10.48 4.39 -5.69
N LYS A 274 -11.02 5.26 -4.84
CA LYS A 274 -10.74 6.71 -4.85
C LYS A 274 -10.31 7.10 -3.45
N LEU A 275 -9.05 7.47 -3.30
CA LEU A 275 -8.39 7.70 -2.02
C LEU A 275 -7.97 9.17 -1.93
N ASP A 276 -8.47 9.91 -0.96
CA ASP A 276 -8.03 11.27 -0.68
C ASP A 276 -6.65 11.28 -0.02
N SER A 277 -6.33 10.21 0.73
CA SER A 277 -5.03 10.00 1.38
C SER A 277 -4.60 8.54 1.22
N ASN A 278 -3.61 8.29 0.36
CA ASN A 278 -3.03 6.97 0.18
C ASN A 278 -2.48 6.37 1.50
N PRO A 279 -1.64 7.08 2.29
CA PRO A 279 -1.08 6.47 3.50
C PRO A 279 -2.14 6.16 4.57
N GLU A 280 -3.17 6.99 4.73
CA GLU A 280 -4.22 6.72 5.72
C GLU A 280 -5.10 5.54 5.32
N PHE A 281 -5.44 5.42 4.04
CA PHE A 281 -6.20 4.26 3.56
C PHE A 281 -5.38 2.97 3.70
N THR A 282 -4.12 2.97 3.27
CA THR A 282 -3.21 1.82 3.45
C THR A 282 -3.12 1.42 4.92
N SER A 283 -3.03 2.40 5.82
CA SER A 283 -3.00 2.17 7.26
C SER A 283 -4.26 1.48 7.78
N SER A 284 -5.43 1.85 7.27
CA SER A 284 -6.70 1.19 7.63
C SER A 284 -6.71 -0.28 7.20
N VAL A 285 -6.11 -0.58 6.04
CA VAL A 285 -5.96 -1.98 5.59
C VAL A 285 -4.99 -2.73 6.51
N LEU A 286 -3.83 -2.15 6.85
CA LEU A 286 -2.87 -2.75 7.79
C LEU A 286 -3.51 -3.09 9.14
N VAL A 287 -4.32 -2.19 9.68
CA VAL A 287 -5.04 -2.37 10.95
C VAL A 287 -6.04 -3.51 10.89
N ALA A 288 -6.78 -3.66 9.80
CA ALA A 288 -7.68 -4.80 9.61
C ALA A 288 -6.91 -6.13 9.57
N TYR A 289 -5.77 -6.17 8.88
CA TYR A 289 -4.92 -7.37 8.82
C TYR A 289 -4.17 -7.64 10.14
N ALA A 290 -3.88 -6.62 10.94
CA ALA A 290 -3.35 -6.83 12.30
C ALA A 290 -4.33 -7.62 13.17
N ARG A 291 -5.62 -7.31 13.10
CA ARG A 291 -6.68 -8.11 13.73
C ARG A 291 -6.66 -9.56 13.26
N ALA A 292 -6.53 -9.77 11.95
CA ALA A 292 -6.46 -11.11 11.37
C ALA A 292 -5.23 -11.89 11.87
N ALA A 293 -4.05 -11.28 11.88
CA ALA A 293 -2.82 -11.91 12.38
C ALA A 293 -2.95 -12.37 13.83
N TYR A 294 -3.52 -11.52 14.69
CA TYR A 294 -3.78 -11.89 16.07
C TYR A 294 -4.71 -13.11 16.19
N ARG A 295 -5.85 -13.10 15.49
CA ARG A 295 -6.82 -14.20 15.55
C ARG A 295 -6.25 -15.51 15.03
N MET A 296 -5.59 -15.49 13.88
CA MET A 296 -4.97 -16.66 13.28
C MET A 296 -3.84 -17.23 14.18
N ASN A 297 -3.04 -16.37 14.81
CA ASN A 297 -2.01 -16.81 15.74
C ASN A 297 -2.62 -17.43 17.02
N LYS A 298 -3.72 -16.88 17.55
CA LYS A 298 -4.47 -17.48 18.67
C LYS A 298 -5.06 -18.86 18.33
N GLU A 299 -5.30 -19.15 17.08
CA GLU A 299 -5.71 -20.46 16.58
C GLU A 299 -4.54 -21.41 16.31
N GLY A 300 -3.31 -21.02 16.66
CA GLY A 300 -2.10 -21.84 16.52
C GLY A 300 -1.43 -21.78 15.15
N GLN A 301 -1.84 -20.84 14.29
CA GLN A 301 -1.17 -20.63 13.00
C GLN A 301 0.14 -19.85 13.19
N SER A 302 1.11 -20.10 12.34
CA SER A 302 2.41 -19.39 12.28
C SER A 302 2.94 -19.29 10.85
N GLY A 303 4.06 -18.56 10.68
CA GLY A 303 4.71 -18.38 9.38
C GLY A 303 4.19 -17.17 8.63
N ALA A 304 4.74 -16.95 7.42
CA ALA A 304 4.30 -15.86 6.57
C ALA A 304 2.93 -16.16 5.95
N LYS A 305 2.19 -15.10 5.73
CA LYS A 305 0.90 -15.06 5.04
C LYS A 305 0.88 -13.86 4.11
N THR A 306 0.01 -13.92 3.11
CA THR A 306 -0.38 -12.80 2.26
C THR A 306 -1.88 -12.52 2.44
N VAL A 307 -2.39 -11.51 1.76
CA VAL A 307 -3.83 -11.26 1.71
C VAL A 307 -4.64 -12.46 1.18
N PHE A 308 -4.01 -13.36 0.43
CA PHE A 308 -4.66 -14.55 -0.13
C PHE A 308 -4.94 -15.66 0.89
N ASP A 309 -4.21 -15.65 2.01
CA ASP A 309 -4.29 -16.69 3.04
C ASP A 309 -5.27 -16.32 4.18
N VAL A 310 -5.85 -15.12 4.14
CA VAL A 310 -6.70 -14.59 5.21
C VAL A 310 -8.17 -14.68 4.82
N ALA A 311 -8.94 -15.46 5.57
CA ALA A 311 -10.40 -15.47 5.39
C ALA A 311 -10.99 -14.10 5.74
N PRO A 312 -11.88 -13.53 4.89
CA PRO A 312 -12.40 -12.16 5.08
C PRO A 312 -13.00 -11.88 6.46
N ALA A 313 -13.61 -12.86 7.09
CA ALA A 313 -14.21 -12.73 8.42
C ALA A 313 -13.19 -12.37 9.52
N TYR A 314 -11.90 -12.69 9.36
CA TYR A 314 -10.86 -12.29 10.31
C TYR A 314 -10.59 -10.79 10.32
N LEU A 315 -10.92 -10.09 9.23
CA LEU A 315 -10.63 -8.66 9.07
C LEU A 315 -11.60 -7.76 9.84
N CYS A 316 -12.83 -8.20 10.07
CA CYS A 316 -13.88 -7.41 10.68
C CYS A 316 -13.96 -7.59 12.20
N ALA A 317 -14.26 -6.51 12.94
CA ALA A 317 -14.47 -6.58 14.39
C ALA A 317 -15.69 -7.39 14.79
N ALA A 318 -16.75 -7.37 13.96
CA ALA A 318 -17.99 -8.12 14.16
C ALA A 318 -17.76 -9.63 14.16
N ASP A 319 -18.55 -10.35 14.95
CA ASP A 319 -18.52 -11.81 14.97
C ASP A 319 -19.21 -12.44 13.74
N GLY A 320 -19.02 -13.73 13.56
CA GLY A 320 -19.56 -14.43 12.39
C GLY A 320 -21.08 -14.44 12.31
N ALA A 321 -21.81 -14.33 13.42
CA ALA A 321 -23.27 -14.26 13.42
C ALA A 321 -23.73 -12.89 12.90
N GLU A 322 -23.10 -11.83 13.38
CA GLU A 322 -23.36 -10.46 12.91
C GLU A 322 -23.01 -10.27 11.43
N LEU A 323 -21.86 -10.80 10.99
CA LEU A 323 -21.46 -10.75 9.59
C LEU A 323 -22.50 -11.43 8.69
N ARG A 324 -22.96 -12.64 9.05
CA ARG A 324 -24.01 -13.34 8.28
C ARG A 324 -25.33 -12.57 8.26
N LYS A 325 -25.70 -11.94 9.36
CA LYS A 325 -26.96 -11.20 9.47
C LYS A 325 -26.98 -9.93 8.62
N HIS A 326 -25.84 -9.26 8.49
CA HIS A 326 -25.80 -7.91 7.89
C HIS A 326 -25.13 -7.86 6.52
N LEU A 327 -24.32 -8.86 6.15
CA LEU A 327 -23.55 -8.85 4.90
C LEU A 327 -23.89 -10.00 3.94
N LEU A 328 -24.70 -10.98 4.35
CA LEU A 328 -25.31 -12.00 3.50
C LEU A 328 -26.82 -11.78 3.38
#